data_b429751a9d2a5345910b372a5c7e01a0
#
_entry.id   b429751a9d2a5345910b372a5c7e01a0
#
_cell.length_a   1.000
_cell.length_b   1.000
_cell.length_c   1.000
_cell.angle_alpha   90.00
_cell.angle_beta   90.00
_cell.angle_gamma   90.00
#
_symmetry.space_group_name_H-M   'P 1'
#
loop_
_entity.id
_entity.type
_entity.pdbx_description
1 polymer ?
#
loop_
_entity_poly.entity_id
_entity_poly.type
_entity_poly.pdbx_seq_one_letter_code
_entity_poly.pdbx_strand_id
1 'polypeptide(L)'
;MSSEKLYSPLKVGAITAANRIFMAPLTRLRSIEPGDIPTPLMAEYYRQRASAGLIISEATQISAQAKGYAGAPGIHSPEQIAAWKKITAGVHAENGHMAVQLWHTGRISHASLQPGGQAPVAPSALSAGTRTSLRDENGQAIRVETSMPRALELEEIPGIVNDFRQAIANAREAGFDLVELHSAHGYLLHQFLSPSSNHRTDQYGGSVENRARLVLEGVDAGIEEWGADRIGIRVSPIGTFQNTDNGANEEADALYLIEQLGKRGIAYLHMSEPDWAGGEPYTDAFREKVRARFHGPIIGAGAYTVEKAETLIGKGLIDAVAFGRDWIANPDLVARLQRKAELNPQRAESFYGGGAEGYTDYPTL
;
A
#
# COMPACT_ATOMS: atom_id res chain seq x y z
N MET A 1 12.55 23.47 -16.16
CA MET A 1 12.87 23.50 -14.72
C MET A 1 12.12 22.46 -13.90
N SER A 2 10.81 22.19 -14.16
CA SER A 2 10.04 21.16 -13.42
C SER A 2 10.52 19.74 -13.69
N SER A 3 10.90 19.39 -14.92
CA SER A 3 11.35 18.05 -15.30
C SER A 3 12.65 17.62 -14.62
N GLU A 4 13.55 18.55 -14.33
CA GLU A 4 14.79 18.25 -13.61
C GLU A 4 14.53 17.82 -12.18
N LYS A 5 13.49 18.40 -11.53
CA LYS A 5 13.16 18.07 -10.14
C LYS A 5 12.65 16.64 -9.99
N LEU A 6 11.89 16.15 -10.98
CA LEU A 6 11.36 14.79 -10.97
C LEU A 6 12.48 13.73 -10.91
N TYR A 7 13.64 14.02 -11.49
CA TYR A 7 14.79 13.11 -11.52
C TYR A 7 15.84 13.45 -10.46
N SER A 8 15.56 14.42 -9.59
CA SER A 8 16.47 14.81 -8.51
C SER A 8 16.26 13.95 -7.27
N PRO A 9 17.30 13.82 -6.41
CA PRO A 9 17.17 13.08 -5.16
C PRO A 9 16.13 13.68 -4.21
N LEU A 10 15.57 12.83 -3.36
CA LEU A 10 14.63 13.20 -2.33
C LEU A 10 14.92 12.43 -1.05
N LYS A 11 15.03 13.13 0.07
CA LYS A 11 15.12 12.48 1.37
C LYS A 11 13.72 12.02 1.80
N VAL A 12 13.59 10.72 2.09
CA VAL A 12 12.34 10.09 2.54
C VAL A 12 12.65 9.35 3.84
N GLY A 13 12.42 10.01 4.97
CA GLY A 13 12.78 9.44 6.26
C GLY A 13 14.27 9.09 6.33
N ALA A 14 14.57 7.82 6.58
CA ALA A 14 15.93 7.32 6.76
C ALA A 14 16.70 7.10 5.46
N ILE A 15 16.06 7.24 4.28
CA ILE A 15 16.69 7.00 2.99
C ILE A 15 16.77 8.28 2.16
N THR A 16 17.65 8.25 1.16
CA THR A 16 17.66 9.24 0.08
C THR A 16 17.31 8.51 -1.22
N ALA A 17 16.13 8.78 -1.76
CA ALA A 17 15.71 8.26 -3.06
C ALA A 17 16.48 8.95 -4.18
N ALA A 18 16.95 8.18 -5.17
CA ALA A 18 17.75 8.73 -6.28
C ALA A 18 16.94 9.63 -7.22
N ASN A 19 15.63 9.42 -7.26
CA ASN A 19 14.69 10.20 -8.06
C ASN A 19 13.33 10.21 -7.37
N ARG A 20 12.37 10.92 -7.96
CA ARG A 20 11.02 11.10 -7.40
C ARG A 20 9.95 10.27 -8.12
N ILE A 21 10.38 9.28 -8.90
CA ILE A 21 9.51 8.33 -9.60
C ILE A 21 9.54 7.01 -8.82
N PHE A 22 8.51 6.78 -8.03
CA PHE A 22 8.39 5.61 -7.16
C PHE A 22 7.51 4.55 -7.80
N MET A 23 7.72 3.30 -7.41
CA MET A 23 6.87 2.19 -7.79
C MET A 23 5.77 2.03 -6.75
N ALA A 24 4.51 2.19 -7.17
CA ALA A 24 3.36 1.98 -6.31
C ALA A 24 3.22 0.52 -5.91
N PRO A 25 2.57 0.23 -4.77
CA PRO A 25 2.22 -1.14 -4.41
C PRO A 25 1.29 -1.75 -5.46
N LEU A 26 1.65 -2.92 -5.95
CA LEU A 26 0.90 -3.61 -7.00
C LEU A 26 0.73 -5.08 -6.64
N THR A 27 -0.48 -5.49 -6.33
CA THR A 27 -0.82 -6.89 -6.05
C THR A 27 -0.64 -7.72 -7.31
N ARG A 28 0.21 -8.75 -7.25
CA ARG A 28 0.50 -9.62 -8.40
C ARG A 28 0.11 -11.07 -8.19
N LEU A 29 -0.07 -11.50 -6.94
CA LEU A 29 -0.57 -12.83 -6.55
C LEU A 29 0.29 -13.99 -7.06
N ARG A 30 1.61 -13.92 -6.88
CA ARG A 30 2.57 -14.95 -7.32
C ARG A 30 3.32 -15.64 -6.19
N SER A 31 2.87 -15.47 -4.92
CA SER A 31 3.48 -16.20 -3.81
C SER A 31 3.14 -17.70 -3.85
N ILE A 32 3.97 -18.49 -3.16
CA ILE A 32 3.73 -19.93 -3.03
C ILE A 32 2.60 -20.17 -2.03
N GLU A 33 1.68 -21.05 -2.37
CA GLU A 33 0.68 -21.59 -1.46
C GLU A 33 0.79 -23.13 -1.39
N PRO A 34 0.65 -23.71 -0.20
CA PRO A 34 0.45 -23.07 1.10
C PRO A 34 1.70 -22.35 1.61
N GLY A 35 1.50 -21.42 2.53
CA GLY A 35 2.57 -20.73 3.25
C GLY A 35 2.75 -19.27 2.87
N ASP A 36 2.16 -18.79 1.78
CA ASP A 36 2.21 -17.39 1.32
C ASP A 36 3.64 -16.85 1.23
N ILE A 37 4.53 -17.66 0.66
CA ILE A 37 5.98 -17.42 0.65
C ILE A 37 6.36 -16.69 -0.63
N PRO A 38 7.07 -15.55 -0.56
CA PRO A 38 7.65 -14.92 -1.74
C PRO A 38 8.62 -15.85 -2.48
N THR A 39 8.77 -15.63 -3.77
CA THR A 39 9.48 -16.55 -4.67
C THR A 39 10.76 -15.93 -5.25
N PRO A 40 11.70 -16.73 -5.76
CA PRO A 40 12.83 -16.22 -6.54
C PRO A 40 12.40 -15.41 -7.76
N LEU A 41 11.26 -15.73 -8.37
CA LEU A 41 10.70 -14.98 -9.49
C LEU A 41 10.30 -13.56 -9.05
N MET A 42 9.73 -13.42 -7.85
CA MET A 42 9.43 -12.12 -7.27
C MET A 42 10.71 -11.32 -6.99
N ALA A 43 11.78 -11.99 -6.56
CA ALA A 43 13.08 -11.35 -6.36
C ALA A 43 13.61 -10.75 -7.67
N GLU A 44 13.54 -11.47 -8.77
CA GLU A 44 13.94 -10.97 -10.10
C GLU A 44 13.06 -9.80 -10.55
N TYR A 45 11.75 -9.89 -10.35
CA TYR A 45 10.80 -8.84 -10.68
C TYR A 45 11.16 -7.50 -10.00
N TYR A 46 11.41 -7.52 -8.70
CA TYR A 46 11.76 -6.31 -7.95
C TYR A 46 13.17 -5.82 -8.28
N ARG A 47 14.13 -6.74 -8.44
CA ARG A 47 15.50 -6.39 -8.85
C ARG A 47 15.51 -5.63 -10.18
N GLN A 48 14.72 -6.07 -11.16
CA GLN A 48 14.62 -5.42 -12.46
C GLN A 48 14.15 -3.96 -12.36
N ARG A 49 13.42 -3.62 -11.29
CA ARG A 49 12.79 -2.31 -11.10
C ARG A 49 13.50 -1.44 -10.05
N ALA A 50 14.72 -1.81 -9.69
CA ALA A 50 15.50 -1.14 -8.65
C ALA A 50 15.88 0.31 -8.99
N SER A 51 15.72 0.76 -10.24
CA SER A 51 15.92 2.15 -10.63
C SER A 51 14.83 3.10 -10.13
N ALA A 52 13.70 2.58 -9.63
CA ALA A 52 12.71 3.40 -8.95
C ALA A 52 13.35 4.12 -7.76
N GLY A 53 12.98 5.37 -7.52
CA GLY A 53 13.46 6.10 -6.34
C GLY A 53 13.15 5.38 -5.05
N LEU A 54 11.99 4.74 -5.00
CA LEU A 54 11.58 3.81 -3.94
C LEU A 54 10.64 2.77 -4.56
N ILE A 55 10.90 1.50 -4.32
CA ILE A 55 9.94 0.43 -4.60
C ILE A 55 9.08 0.27 -3.37
N ILE A 56 7.76 0.43 -3.51
CA ILE A 56 6.82 0.01 -2.47
C ILE A 56 6.28 -1.34 -2.92
N SER A 57 6.46 -2.36 -2.08
CA SER A 57 6.09 -3.73 -2.44
C SER A 57 4.58 -3.89 -2.61
N GLU A 58 4.20 -4.96 -3.26
CA GLU A 58 2.84 -5.47 -3.17
C GLU A 58 2.40 -5.61 -1.72
N ALA A 59 1.09 -5.45 -1.48
CA ALA A 59 0.52 -5.56 -0.15
C ALA A 59 0.79 -6.95 0.44
N THR A 60 1.25 -6.96 1.67
CA THR A 60 1.81 -8.13 2.35
C THR A 60 1.14 -8.28 3.72
N GLN A 61 0.59 -9.46 4.00
CA GLN A 61 -0.21 -9.64 5.21
C GLN A 61 0.64 -9.73 6.47
N ILE A 62 0.15 -9.01 7.48
CA ILE A 62 0.80 -8.92 8.80
C ILE A 62 0.59 -10.19 9.66
N SER A 63 -0.42 -10.99 9.33
CA SER A 63 -0.79 -12.21 10.04
C SER A 63 -1.55 -13.15 9.11
N ALA A 64 -1.78 -14.38 9.53
CA ALA A 64 -2.61 -15.33 8.79
C ALA A 64 -4.04 -14.81 8.63
N GLN A 65 -4.61 -14.17 9.65
CA GLN A 65 -5.94 -13.57 9.62
C GLN A 65 -6.05 -12.41 8.63
N ALA A 66 -4.96 -11.72 8.37
CA ALA A 66 -4.93 -10.53 7.51
C ALA A 66 -5.09 -10.85 6.02
N LYS A 67 -5.03 -12.12 5.63
CA LYS A 67 -5.08 -12.56 4.23
C LYS A 67 -6.48 -12.38 3.62
N GLY A 68 -6.52 -11.77 2.43
CA GLY A 68 -7.77 -11.58 1.71
C GLY A 68 -7.72 -11.99 0.23
N TYR A 69 -6.54 -12.35 -0.29
CA TYR A 69 -6.31 -12.72 -1.69
C TYR A 69 -5.40 -13.93 -1.75
N ALA A 70 -5.81 -14.97 -2.47
CA ALA A 70 -4.95 -16.12 -2.72
C ALA A 70 -3.73 -15.68 -3.55
N GLY A 71 -2.54 -16.08 -3.12
CA GLY A 71 -1.29 -15.70 -3.79
C GLY A 71 -0.65 -14.40 -3.29
N ALA A 72 -1.30 -13.67 -2.38
CA ALA A 72 -0.66 -12.55 -1.72
C ALA A 72 0.38 -13.06 -0.71
N PRO A 73 1.56 -12.42 -0.63
CA PRO A 73 2.60 -12.85 0.30
C PRO A 73 2.32 -12.38 1.73
N GLY A 74 2.92 -13.07 2.69
CA GLY A 74 2.92 -12.66 4.09
C GLY A 74 4.31 -12.27 4.58
N ILE A 75 4.36 -11.71 5.80
CA ILE A 75 5.60 -11.37 6.50
C ILE A 75 5.53 -11.73 7.99
N HIS A 76 4.85 -12.83 8.30
CA HIS A 76 4.59 -13.27 9.67
C HIS A 76 5.21 -14.64 10.02
N SER A 77 5.84 -15.32 9.06
CA SER A 77 6.53 -16.60 9.30
C SER A 77 8.02 -16.48 9.03
N PRO A 78 8.86 -17.35 9.65
CA PRO A 78 10.30 -17.38 9.37
C PRO A 78 10.62 -17.59 7.89
N GLU A 79 9.87 -18.45 7.22
CA GLU A 79 10.06 -18.76 5.79
C GLU A 79 9.75 -17.55 4.91
N GLN A 80 8.71 -16.79 5.24
CA GLN A 80 8.34 -15.57 4.54
C GLN A 80 9.42 -14.50 4.71
N ILE A 81 9.90 -14.30 5.94
CA ILE A 81 10.95 -13.33 6.25
C ILE A 81 12.23 -13.67 5.49
N ALA A 82 12.63 -14.96 5.50
CA ALA A 82 13.82 -15.41 4.77
C ALA A 82 13.70 -15.17 3.27
N ALA A 83 12.51 -15.38 2.68
CA ALA A 83 12.26 -15.14 1.27
C ALA A 83 12.33 -13.65 0.93
N TRP A 84 11.73 -12.79 1.76
CA TRP A 84 11.81 -11.34 1.58
C TRP A 84 13.24 -10.82 1.70
N LYS A 85 14.05 -11.41 2.57
CA LYS A 85 15.46 -11.03 2.73
C LYS A 85 16.25 -11.15 1.42
N LYS A 86 15.96 -12.18 0.62
CA LYS A 86 16.59 -12.37 -0.71
C LYS A 86 16.12 -11.27 -1.68
N ILE A 87 14.88 -10.86 -1.58
CA ILE A 87 14.31 -9.81 -2.45
C ILE A 87 14.95 -8.47 -2.14
N THR A 88 15.00 -8.07 -0.88
CA THR A 88 15.62 -6.80 -0.48
C THR A 88 17.10 -6.75 -0.81
N ALA A 89 17.82 -7.87 -0.62
CA ALA A 89 19.23 -7.97 -0.98
C ALA A 89 19.46 -7.73 -2.48
N GLY A 90 18.60 -8.28 -3.34
CA GLY A 90 18.69 -8.08 -4.78
C GLY A 90 18.44 -6.63 -5.20
N VAL A 91 17.48 -5.96 -4.57
CA VAL A 91 17.22 -4.53 -4.81
C VAL A 91 18.38 -3.67 -4.32
N HIS A 92 18.91 -3.94 -3.14
CA HIS A 92 20.04 -3.21 -2.58
C HIS A 92 21.32 -3.38 -3.42
N ALA A 93 21.54 -4.57 -3.99
CA ALA A 93 22.68 -4.83 -4.86
C ALA A 93 22.68 -3.96 -6.11
N GLU A 94 21.50 -3.50 -6.54
CA GLU A 94 21.32 -2.55 -7.66
C GLU A 94 21.20 -1.10 -7.18
N ASN A 95 21.57 -0.82 -5.93
CA ASN A 95 21.49 0.50 -5.29
C ASN A 95 20.06 1.05 -5.14
N GLY A 96 19.04 0.19 -5.18
CA GLY A 96 17.65 0.57 -4.96
C GLY A 96 17.29 0.58 -3.49
N HIS A 97 16.10 1.12 -3.21
CA HIS A 97 15.47 1.12 -1.90
C HIS A 97 14.09 0.47 -1.96
N MET A 98 13.69 -0.18 -0.89
CA MET A 98 12.43 -0.90 -0.87
C MET A 98 11.69 -0.73 0.46
N ALA A 99 10.41 -0.40 0.37
CA ALA A 99 9.44 -0.44 1.46
C ALA A 99 8.52 -1.64 1.28
N VAL A 100 8.08 -2.26 2.37
CA VAL A 100 6.99 -3.25 2.31
C VAL A 100 5.68 -2.59 2.69
N GLN A 101 4.65 -2.78 1.86
CA GLN A 101 3.30 -2.38 2.23
C GLN A 101 2.66 -3.46 3.09
N LEU A 102 2.30 -3.09 4.32
CA LEU A 102 1.71 -3.99 5.31
C LEU A 102 0.19 -3.80 5.35
N TRP A 103 -0.56 -4.87 5.18
CA TRP A 103 -2.00 -4.80 5.28
C TRP A 103 -2.63 -5.88 6.14
N HIS A 104 -3.84 -5.55 6.57
CA HIS A 104 -4.87 -6.47 7.00
C HIS A 104 -6.08 -6.18 6.12
N THR A 105 -6.57 -7.18 5.39
CA THR A 105 -7.63 -6.94 4.40
C THR A 105 -9.02 -6.76 5.02
N GLY A 106 -9.17 -7.14 6.29
CA GLY A 106 -10.45 -7.01 6.97
C GLY A 106 -11.55 -7.81 6.26
N ARG A 107 -12.67 -7.17 5.98
CA ARG A 107 -13.82 -7.78 5.32
C ARG A 107 -13.64 -8.10 3.85
N ILE A 108 -12.58 -7.60 3.21
CA ILE A 108 -12.26 -7.97 1.83
C ILE A 108 -11.43 -9.25 1.87
N SER A 109 -12.12 -10.35 2.12
CA SER A 109 -11.53 -11.67 2.25
C SER A 109 -12.59 -12.74 2.01
N HIS A 110 -12.20 -13.99 2.14
CA HIS A 110 -13.07 -15.14 1.99
C HIS A 110 -12.75 -16.16 3.09
N ALA A 111 -13.79 -16.84 3.59
CA ALA A 111 -13.63 -17.79 4.69
C ALA A 111 -12.59 -18.88 4.38
N SER A 112 -12.48 -19.31 3.09
CA SER A 112 -11.50 -20.32 2.67
C SER A 112 -10.05 -19.84 2.82
N LEU A 113 -9.80 -18.54 2.97
CA LEU A 113 -8.46 -17.97 3.16
C LEU A 113 -8.13 -17.73 4.63
N GLN A 114 -9.12 -17.89 5.51
CA GLN A 114 -8.96 -17.61 6.92
C GLN A 114 -8.55 -18.85 7.70
N PRO A 115 -7.75 -18.70 8.78
CA PRO A 115 -7.43 -19.82 9.66
C PRO A 115 -8.69 -20.54 10.13
N GLY A 116 -8.74 -21.86 9.96
CA GLY A 116 -9.89 -22.68 10.37
C GLY A 116 -11.18 -22.43 9.58
N GLY A 117 -11.11 -21.74 8.45
CA GLY A 117 -12.31 -21.43 7.64
C GLY A 117 -13.28 -20.47 8.31
N GLN A 118 -12.79 -19.67 9.25
CA GLN A 118 -13.61 -18.72 9.99
C GLN A 118 -14.00 -17.50 9.13
N ALA A 119 -14.97 -16.72 9.61
CA ALA A 119 -15.35 -15.47 8.96
C ALA A 119 -14.19 -14.45 9.01
N PRO A 120 -14.01 -13.63 7.97
CA PRO A 120 -13.14 -12.47 8.05
C PRO A 120 -13.60 -11.53 9.16
N VAL A 121 -12.69 -10.69 9.64
CA VAL A 121 -12.98 -9.71 10.68
C VAL A 121 -13.09 -8.29 10.10
N ALA A 122 -13.85 -7.45 10.76
CA ALA A 122 -14.09 -6.07 10.36
C ALA A 122 -14.44 -5.23 11.60
N PRO A 123 -14.51 -3.89 11.49
CA PRO A 123 -15.02 -3.09 12.61
C PRO A 123 -16.48 -3.42 12.95
N SER A 124 -17.30 -3.74 11.95
CA SER A 124 -18.72 -4.07 12.07
C SER A 124 -19.07 -5.20 11.12
N ALA A 125 -20.14 -5.96 11.47
CA ALA A 125 -20.58 -7.11 10.67
C ALA A 125 -21.36 -6.64 9.42
N LEU A 126 -20.71 -5.96 8.53
CA LEU A 126 -21.26 -5.40 7.29
C LEU A 126 -20.48 -5.95 6.09
N SER A 127 -21.19 -6.52 5.12
CA SER A 127 -20.56 -7.05 3.91
C SER A 127 -19.79 -5.97 3.14
N ALA A 128 -18.65 -6.35 2.58
CA ALA A 128 -17.91 -5.47 1.68
C ALA A 128 -18.67 -5.22 0.37
N GLY A 129 -19.52 -6.15 -0.07
CA GLY A 129 -20.28 -6.04 -1.32
C GLY A 129 -19.36 -5.98 -2.55
N THR A 130 -18.18 -6.61 -2.48
CA THR A 130 -17.20 -6.64 -3.54
C THR A 130 -16.64 -8.06 -3.71
N ARG A 131 -15.60 -8.19 -4.49
CA ARG A 131 -14.97 -9.49 -4.79
C ARG A 131 -13.52 -9.51 -4.33
N THR A 132 -13.06 -10.71 -4.04
CA THR A 132 -11.65 -11.02 -3.82
C THR A 132 -11.20 -12.09 -4.79
N SER A 133 -9.95 -12.54 -4.70
CA SER A 133 -9.39 -13.54 -5.60
C SER A 133 -9.03 -14.80 -4.83
N LEU A 134 -9.48 -15.94 -5.38
CA LEU A 134 -9.01 -17.27 -4.99
C LEU A 134 -8.18 -17.83 -6.13
N ARG A 135 -7.56 -18.99 -5.94
CA ARG A 135 -6.91 -19.77 -7.01
C ARG A 135 -7.80 -20.95 -7.36
N ASP A 136 -7.96 -21.20 -8.67
CA ASP A 136 -8.61 -22.41 -9.14
C ASP A 136 -7.65 -23.59 -9.06
N GLU A 137 -8.11 -24.76 -9.50
CA GLU A 137 -7.32 -26.01 -9.51
C GLU A 137 -6.07 -25.94 -10.40
N ASN A 138 -6.03 -24.99 -11.35
CA ASN A 138 -4.88 -24.77 -12.23
C ASN A 138 -3.97 -23.63 -11.73
N GLY A 139 -4.25 -23.08 -10.53
CA GLY A 139 -3.48 -21.99 -9.95
C GLY A 139 -3.78 -20.62 -10.55
N GLN A 140 -4.83 -20.47 -11.36
CA GLN A 140 -5.25 -19.20 -11.93
C GLN A 140 -6.10 -18.41 -10.95
N ALA A 141 -5.94 -17.08 -10.95
CA ALA A 141 -6.75 -16.23 -10.11
C ALA A 141 -8.20 -16.20 -10.60
N ILE A 142 -9.14 -16.44 -9.70
CA ILE A 142 -10.59 -16.33 -9.97
C ILE A 142 -11.21 -15.33 -8.99
N ARG A 143 -12.17 -14.54 -9.48
CA ARG A 143 -12.87 -13.57 -8.67
C ARG A 143 -14.11 -14.21 -8.03
N VAL A 144 -14.24 -14.05 -6.71
CA VAL A 144 -15.36 -14.56 -5.93
C VAL A 144 -15.89 -13.47 -5.01
N GLU A 145 -17.16 -13.58 -4.61
CA GLU A 145 -17.72 -12.66 -3.64
C GLU A 145 -17.03 -12.81 -2.28
N THR A 146 -16.85 -11.68 -1.58
CA THR A 146 -16.30 -11.68 -0.23
C THR A 146 -17.29 -12.35 0.74
N SER A 147 -16.76 -13.01 1.78
CA SER A 147 -17.56 -13.59 2.84
C SER A 147 -18.10 -12.51 3.78
N MET A 148 -19.27 -12.77 4.39
CA MET A 148 -19.79 -11.89 5.45
C MET A 148 -18.81 -11.87 6.62
N PRO A 149 -18.34 -10.67 7.06
CA PRO A 149 -17.42 -10.59 8.18
C PRO A 149 -18.14 -10.67 9.53
N ARG A 150 -17.36 -10.94 10.58
CA ARG A 150 -17.78 -10.70 11.95
C ARG A 150 -17.16 -9.42 12.49
N ALA A 151 -17.82 -8.74 13.40
CA ALA A 151 -17.25 -7.60 14.10
C ALA A 151 -16.14 -8.05 15.05
N LEU A 152 -15.01 -7.33 15.06
CA LEU A 152 -13.98 -7.52 16.06
C LEU A 152 -14.53 -7.17 17.45
N GLU A 153 -14.25 -8.01 18.44
CA GLU A 153 -14.49 -7.65 19.84
C GLU A 153 -13.46 -6.60 20.26
N LEU A 154 -13.83 -5.75 21.21
CA LEU A 154 -12.93 -4.70 21.69
C LEU A 154 -11.57 -5.27 22.17
N GLU A 155 -11.61 -6.42 22.83
CA GLU A 155 -10.43 -7.11 23.38
C GLU A 155 -9.49 -7.65 22.32
N GLU A 156 -9.96 -7.80 21.06
CA GLU A 156 -9.14 -8.30 19.94
C GLU A 156 -8.29 -7.20 19.32
N ILE A 157 -8.69 -5.92 19.47
CA ILE A 157 -8.04 -4.81 18.78
C ILE A 157 -6.58 -4.61 19.19
N PRO A 158 -6.19 -4.71 20.48
CA PRO A 158 -4.77 -4.68 20.85
C PRO A 158 -3.93 -5.73 20.14
N GLY A 159 -4.51 -6.90 19.83
CA GLY A 159 -3.85 -7.96 19.06
C GLY A 159 -3.56 -7.54 17.62
N ILE A 160 -4.47 -6.79 17.00
CA ILE A 160 -4.26 -6.24 15.64
C ILE A 160 -3.09 -5.24 15.66
N VAL A 161 -3.04 -4.35 16.64
CA VAL A 161 -1.93 -3.40 16.81
C VAL A 161 -0.61 -4.16 16.97
N ASN A 162 -0.61 -5.21 17.78
CA ASN A 162 0.58 -6.04 17.99
C ASN A 162 1.01 -6.78 16.74
N ASP A 163 0.06 -7.21 15.91
CA ASP A 163 0.36 -7.82 14.61
C ASP A 163 1.08 -6.85 13.67
N PHE A 164 0.66 -5.58 13.63
CA PHE A 164 1.39 -4.54 12.90
C PHE A 164 2.79 -4.33 13.47
N ARG A 165 2.93 -4.23 14.79
CA ARG A 165 4.23 -4.08 15.46
C ARG A 165 5.17 -5.24 15.08
N GLN A 166 4.70 -6.47 15.16
CA GLN A 166 5.50 -7.65 14.84
C GLN A 166 5.87 -7.69 13.35
N ALA A 167 4.94 -7.33 12.47
CA ALA A 167 5.21 -7.25 11.03
C ALA A 167 6.28 -6.21 10.72
N ILE A 168 6.28 -5.09 11.42
CA ILE A 168 7.30 -4.04 11.28
C ILE A 168 8.68 -4.55 11.76
N ALA A 169 8.72 -5.26 12.89
CA ALA A 169 9.95 -5.92 13.36
C ALA A 169 10.46 -6.92 12.32
N ASN A 170 9.57 -7.72 11.75
CA ASN A 170 9.90 -8.70 10.71
C ASN A 170 10.39 -8.04 9.42
N ALA A 171 9.81 -6.90 9.05
CA ALA A 171 10.26 -6.13 7.89
C ALA A 171 11.68 -5.59 8.08
N ARG A 172 12.00 -5.11 9.27
CA ARG A 172 13.36 -4.70 9.62
C ARG A 172 14.33 -5.87 9.51
N GLU A 173 13.98 -7.03 10.04
CA GLU A 173 14.79 -8.25 9.94
C GLU A 173 14.97 -8.68 8.47
N ALA A 174 13.92 -8.57 7.66
CA ALA A 174 13.96 -8.92 6.24
C ALA A 174 14.77 -7.95 5.38
N GLY A 175 15.30 -6.87 5.94
CA GLY A 175 16.16 -5.92 5.21
C GLY A 175 15.44 -4.80 4.49
N PHE A 176 14.15 -4.60 4.71
CA PHE A 176 13.45 -3.45 4.14
C PHE A 176 14.00 -2.14 4.68
N ASP A 177 13.94 -1.08 3.87
CA ASP A 177 14.37 0.26 4.24
C ASP A 177 13.30 1.01 5.03
N LEU A 178 12.03 0.79 4.66
CA LEU A 178 10.86 1.44 5.22
C LEU A 178 9.69 0.45 5.24
N VAL A 179 8.64 0.79 5.98
CA VAL A 179 7.33 0.13 5.86
C VAL A 179 6.28 1.16 5.47
N GLU A 180 5.23 0.70 4.79
CA GLU A 180 4.04 1.50 4.50
C GLU A 180 2.84 0.81 5.11
N LEU A 181 2.13 1.47 6.02
CA LEU A 181 0.85 0.95 6.52
C LEU A 181 -0.23 1.18 5.46
N HIS A 182 -0.92 0.12 5.06
CA HIS A 182 -2.01 0.22 4.11
C HIS A 182 -3.30 0.64 4.82
N SER A 183 -3.64 1.91 4.71
CA SER A 183 -4.81 2.51 5.34
C SER A 183 -5.81 3.05 4.30
N ALA A 184 -5.85 2.39 3.13
CA ALA A 184 -6.56 2.85 1.95
C ALA A 184 -7.42 1.74 1.33
N HIS A 185 -8.18 2.09 0.32
CA HIS A 185 -8.86 1.18 -0.63
C HIS A 185 -9.87 0.20 -0.03
N GLY A 186 -10.39 0.50 1.17
CA GLY A 186 -11.43 -0.33 1.77
C GLY A 186 -10.92 -1.51 2.58
N TYR A 187 -9.61 -1.60 2.88
CA TYR A 187 -9.08 -2.66 3.74
C TYR A 187 -9.24 -2.30 5.23
N LEU A 188 -8.79 -3.12 6.15
CA LEU A 188 -9.18 -3.03 7.56
C LEU A 188 -9.01 -1.63 8.15
N LEU A 189 -7.86 -1.00 8.00
CA LEU A 189 -7.61 0.32 8.58
C LEU A 189 -8.54 1.38 7.97
N HIS A 190 -8.80 1.32 6.65
CA HIS A 190 -9.77 2.19 6.00
C HIS A 190 -11.20 1.89 6.47
N GLN A 191 -11.54 0.61 6.70
CA GLN A 191 -12.84 0.21 7.22
C GLN A 191 -13.13 0.87 8.59
N PHE A 192 -12.11 0.99 9.44
CA PHE A 192 -12.25 1.71 10.72
C PHE A 192 -12.43 3.21 10.53
N LEU A 193 -11.73 3.81 9.56
CA LEU A 193 -11.82 5.25 9.27
C LEU A 193 -13.18 5.66 8.72
N SER A 194 -13.80 4.82 7.89
CA SER A 194 -15.05 5.17 7.20
C SER A 194 -16.27 4.98 8.09
N PRO A 195 -17.13 6.00 8.21
CA PRO A 195 -18.37 5.85 8.96
C PRO A 195 -19.37 4.88 8.30
N SER A 196 -19.21 4.59 6.99
CA SER A 196 -20.09 3.65 6.30
C SER A 196 -19.80 2.20 6.65
N SER A 197 -18.56 1.86 7.00
CA SER A 197 -18.14 0.51 7.35
C SER A 197 -17.90 0.32 8.85
N ASN A 198 -17.83 1.40 9.61
CA ASN A 198 -17.58 1.37 11.06
C ASN A 198 -18.81 1.94 11.79
N HIS A 199 -19.64 1.03 12.33
CA HIS A 199 -20.82 1.37 13.14
C HIS A 199 -20.59 1.06 14.62
N ARG A 200 -19.33 0.99 15.05
CA ARG A 200 -18.99 0.67 16.46
C ARG A 200 -19.42 1.79 17.40
N THR A 201 -19.77 1.39 18.61
CA THR A 201 -20.22 2.30 19.69
C THR A 201 -19.20 2.41 20.83
N ASP A 202 -18.05 1.73 20.70
CA ASP A 202 -16.94 1.83 21.65
C ASP A 202 -15.93 2.94 21.21
N GLN A 203 -14.75 2.98 21.83
CA GLN A 203 -13.75 4.00 21.56
C GLN A 203 -13.11 3.92 20.15
N TYR A 204 -13.48 2.94 19.34
CA TYR A 204 -13.00 2.80 17.97
C TYR A 204 -14.04 3.18 16.91
N GLY A 205 -15.19 3.73 17.33
CA GLY A 205 -16.25 4.12 16.42
C GLY A 205 -16.91 5.43 16.82
N GLY A 206 -17.69 6.00 15.90
CA GLY A 206 -18.44 7.25 16.10
C GLY A 206 -17.67 8.47 15.58
N SER A 207 -17.01 9.22 16.45
CA SER A 207 -16.24 10.41 16.08
C SER A 207 -15.04 10.07 15.19
N VAL A 208 -14.52 11.06 14.46
CA VAL A 208 -13.32 10.87 13.64
C VAL A 208 -12.13 10.47 14.53
N GLU A 209 -12.03 11.03 15.74
CA GLU A 209 -10.99 10.68 16.71
C GLU A 209 -11.02 9.19 17.03
N ASN A 210 -12.20 8.64 17.25
CA ASN A 210 -12.38 7.21 17.52
C ASN A 210 -12.10 6.34 16.30
N ARG A 211 -12.61 6.74 15.12
CA ARG A 211 -12.42 5.98 13.88
C ARG A 211 -10.96 5.96 13.42
N ALA A 212 -10.20 7.00 13.69
CA ALA A 212 -8.78 7.08 13.38
C ALA A 212 -7.88 6.39 14.41
N ARG A 213 -8.42 5.98 15.56
CA ARG A 213 -7.64 5.47 16.69
C ARG A 213 -6.78 4.27 16.34
N LEU A 214 -7.34 3.27 15.66
CA LEU A 214 -6.58 2.07 15.30
C LEU A 214 -5.43 2.39 14.34
N VAL A 215 -5.66 3.25 13.36
CA VAL A 215 -4.62 3.68 12.41
C VAL A 215 -3.46 4.33 13.18
N LEU A 216 -3.78 5.26 14.08
CA LEU A 216 -2.76 5.99 14.84
C LEU A 216 -2.04 5.09 15.85
N GLU A 217 -2.74 4.14 16.45
CA GLU A 217 -2.11 3.13 17.32
C GLU A 217 -1.13 2.24 16.54
N GLY A 218 -1.50 1.87 15.30
CA GLY A 218 -0.60 1.12 14.42
C GLY A 218 0.65 1.92 14.04
N VAL A 219 0.48 3.18 13.70
CA VAL A 219 1.60 4.09 13.41
C VAL A 219 2.50 4.25 14.65
N ASP A 220 1.91 4.50 15.81
CA ASP A 220 2.66 4.67 17.06
C ASP A 220 3.43 3.40 17.44
N ALA A 221 2.82 2.23 17.25
CA ALA A 221 3.50 0.94 17.47
C ALA A 221 4.72 0.79 16.54
N GLY A 222 4.58 1.21 15.30
CA GLY A 222 5.69 1.19 14.34
C GLY A 222 6.81 2.16 14.71
N ILE A 223 6.45 3.35 15.15
CA ILE A 223 7.43 4.35 15.61
C ILE A 223 8.21 3.83 16.81
N GLU A 224 7.54 3.22 17.78
CA GLU A 224 8.19 2.60 18.93
C GLU A 224 9.13 1.46 18.52
N GLU A 225 8.71 0.66 17.54
CA GLU A 225 9.47 -0.51 17.10
C GLU A 225 10.68 -0.14 16.24
N TRP A 226 10.57 0.83 15.35
CA TRP A 226 11.63 1.10 14.37
C TRP A 226 12.02 2.57 14.18
N GLY A 227 11.21 3.50 14.67
CA GLY A 227 11.45 4.94 14.51
C GLY A 227 10.54 5.57 13.47
N ALA A 228 10.21 6.83 13.67
CA ALA A 228 9.30 7.57 12.80
C ALA A 228 9.84 7.69 11.37
N ASP A 229 11.16 7.78 11.21
CA ASP A 229 11.83 7.88 9.91
C ASP A 229 11.78 6.59 9.07
N ARG A 230 11.18 5.52 9.61
CA ARG A 230 10.99 4.24 8.93
C ARG A 230 9.53 3.96 8.55
N ILE A 231 8.59 4.78 9.00
CA ILE A 231 7.16 4.52 8.87
C ILE A 231 6.54 5.46 7.86
N GLY A 232 5.99 4.89 6.79
CA GLY A 232 5.10 5.58 5.86
C GLY A 232 3.68 5.04 5.96
N ILE A 233 2.74 5.71 5.33
CA ILE A 233 1.34 5.31 5.31
C ILE A 233 0.70 5.66 3.98
N ARG A 234 -0.17 4.78 3.47
CA ARG A 234 -1.02 5.07 2.32
C ARG A 234 -2.46 5.27 2.78
N VAL A 235 -3.07 6.37 2.32
CA VAL A 235 -4.46 6.71 2.61
C VAL A 235 -5.21 7.01 1.31
N SER A 236 -6.52 6.80 1.33
CA SER A 236 -7.44 7.19 0.25
C SER A 236 -8.65 7.90 0.87
N PRO A 237 -8.45 9.10 1.43
CA PRO A 237 -9.42 9.72 2.33
C PRO A 237 -10.58 10.42 1.62
N ILE A 238 -10.54 10.53 0.29
CA ILE A 238 -11.58 11.18 -0.52
C ILE A 238 -12.06 10.19 -1.57
N GLY A 239 -13.38 10.09 -1.75
CA GLY A 239 -13.99 9.23 -2.74
C GLY A 239 -14.37 7.85 -2.20
N THR A 240 -14.68 6.94 -3.12
CA THR A 240 -15.14 5.59 -2.81
C THR A 240 -14.21 4.55 -3.43
N PHE A 241 -13.81 3.57 -2.63
CA PHE A 241 -12.93 2.49 -3.06
C PHE A 241 -13.51 1.15 -2.61
N GLN A 242 -13.78 0.26 -3.56
CA GLN A 242 -14.34 -1.06 -3.28
C GLN A 242 -15.57 -0.99 -2.35
N ASN A 243 -16.52 -0.13 -2.67
CA ASN A 243 -17.74 0.15 -1.92
C ASN A 243 -17.52 0.74 -0.51
N THR A 244 -16.31 1.18 -0.20
CA THR A 244 -16.02 1.90 1.03
C THR A 244 -15.83 3.38 0.70
N ASP A 245 -16.80 4.21 1.08
CA ASP A 245 -16.71 5.66 0.96
C ASP A 245 -16.10 6.26 2.23
N ASN A 246 -15.90 7.58 2.24
CA ASN A 246 -15.33 8.28 3.38
C ASN A 246 -16.34 9.15 4.14
N GLY A 247 -17.63 9.01 3.82
CA GLY A 247 -18.72 9.72 4.49
C GLY A 247 -18.91 11.17 4.04
N ALA A 248 -19.93 11.81 4.61
CA ALA A 248 -20.31 13.16 4.25
C ALA A 248 -19.29 14.23 4.67
N ASN A 249 -18.46 13.94 5.67
CA ASN A 249 -17.45 14.85 6.21
C ASN A 249 -16.03 14.45 5.79
N GLU A 250 -15.86 13.86 4.61
CA GLU A 250 -14.59 13.26 4.19
C GLU A 250 -13.41 14.22 4.22
N GLU A 251 -13.59 15.47 3.82
CA GLU A 251 -12.49 16.44 3.84
C GLU A 251 -12.05 16.76 5.27
N ALA A 252 -12.97 17.04 6.17
CA ALA A 252 -12.66 17.34 7.57
C ALA A 252 -12.01 16.13 8.26
N ASP A 253 -12.52 14.93 8.01
CA ASP A 253 -11.98 13.68 8.55
C ASP A 253 -10.56 13.43 8.02
N ALA A 254 -10.34 13.64 6.72
CA ALA A 254 -9.03 13.52 6.09
C ALA A 254 -8.02 14.45 6.74
N LEU A 255 -8.39 15.71 6.92
CA LEU A 255 -7.50 16.73 7.46
C LEU A 255 -7.16 16.47 8.93
N TYR A 256 -8.10 15.92 9.71
CA TYR A 256 -7.82 15.47 11.07
C TYR A 256 -6.75 14.37 11.08
N LEU A 257 -6.93 13.32 10.29
CA LEU A 257 -5.97 12.22 10.21
C LEU A 257 -4.59 12.71 9.77
N ILE A 258 -4.54 13.52 8.72
CA ILE A 258 -3.29 14.02 8.15
C ILE A 258 -2.54 14.92 9.16
N GLU A 259 -3.26 15.74 9.91
CA GLU A 259 -2.68 16.53 10.98
C GLU A 259 -2.05 15.66 12.06
N GLN A 260 -2.75 14.60 12.49
CA GLN A 260 -2.23 13.65 13.48
C GLN A 260 -0.98 12.92 12.96
N LEU A 261 -0.96 12.55 11.69
CA LEU A 261 0.20 11.95 11.05
C LEU A 261 1.37 12.94 10.96
N GLY A 262 1.07 14.18 10.62
CA GLY A 262 2.07 15.25 10.54
C GLY A 262 2.77 15.51 11.88
N LYS A 263 2.04 15.45 12.99
CA LYS A 263 2.59 15.62 14.34
C LYS A 263 3.57 14.51 14.72
N ARG A 264 3.48 13.35 14.09
CA ARG A 264 4.32 12.19 14.40
C ARG A 264 5.66 12.17 13.63
N GLY A 265 5.81 13.04 12.63
CA GLY A 265 7.05 13.15 11.88
C GLY A 265 7.44 11.88 11.13
N ILE A 266 6.47 11.15 10.59
CA ILE A 266 6.71 9.90 9.85
C ILE A 266 7.42 10.15 8.52
N ALA A 267 7.95 9.07 7.91
CA ALA A 267 8.78 9.13 6.73
C ALA A 267 8.07 9.71 5.52
N TYR A 268 6.79 9.37 5.31
CA TYR A 268 6.01 9.90 4.19
C TYR A 268 4.50 9.67 4.35
N LEU A 269 3.76 10.47 3.60
CA LEU A 269 2.32 10.33 3.38
C LEU A 269 2.09 10.00 1.91
N HIS A 270 1.54 8.81 1.62
CA HIS A 270 1.21 8.36 0.27
C HIS A 270 -0.31 8.49 0.07
N MET A 271 -0.72 9.34 -0.86
CA MET A 271 -2.13 9.63 -1.08
C MET A 271 -2.61 9.02 -2.39
N SER A 272 -3.57 8.10 -2.28
CA SER A 272 -4.24 7.52 -3.43
C SER A 272 -5.48 8.36 -3.76
N GLU A 273 -5.45 9.02 -4.90
CA GLU A 273 -6.54 9.89 -5.36
C GLU A 273 -7.66 9.05 -5.99
N PRO A 274 -8.91 9.53 -5.98
CA PRO A 274 -10.03 8.72 -6.47
C PRO A 274 -10.18 8.69 -8.01
N ASP A 275 -9.41 9.48 -8.75
CA ASP A 275 -9.57 9.64 -10.19
C ASP A 275 -9.27 8.38 -11.02
N TRP A 276 -8.50 7.43 -10.48
CA TRP A 276 -8.31 6.13 -11.13
C TRP A 276 -9.47 5.14 -10.84
N ALA A 277 -10.30 5.45 -9.85
CA ALA A 277 -11.41 4.60 -9.39
C ALA A 277 -12.79 5.21 -9.74
N GLY A 278 -12.84 6.13 -10.70
CA GLY A 278 -14.07 6.75 -11.17
C GLY A 278 -14.48 8.02 -10.43
N GLY A 279 -13.66 8.54 -9.52
CA GLY A 279 -13.88 9.79 -8.81
C GLY A 279 -13.17 10.97 -9.47
N GLU A 280 -13.21 12.10 -8.80
CA GLU A 280 -12.57 13.34 -9.26
C GLU A 280 -11.16 13.48 -8.66
N PRO A 281 -10.20 14.09 -9.38
CA PRO A 281 -8.91 14.41 -8.81
C PRO A 281 -9.05 15.40 -7.65
N TYR A 282 -8.06 15.42 -6.74
CA TYR A 282 -8.04 16.41 -5.67
C TYR A 282 -7.96 17.82 -6.23
N THR A 283 -8.63 18.76 -5.57
CA THR A 283 -8.50 20.19 -5.85
C THR A 283 -7.18 20.72 -5.30
N ASP A 284 -6.66 21.79 -5.89
CA ASP A 284 -5.48 22.49 -5.34
C ASP A 284 -5.74 23.00 -3.93
N ALA A 285 -6.96 23.48 -3.66
CA ALA A 285 -7.34 23.94 -2.32
C ALA A 285 -7.19 22.82 -1.27
N PHE A 286 -7.65 21.61 -1.59
CA PHE A 286 -7.48 20.45 -0.69
C PHE A 286 -6.00 20.12 -0.51
N ARG A 287 -5.23 20.08 -1.61
CA ARG A 287 -3.78 19.80 -1.55
C ARG A 287 -3.02 20.81 -0.69
N GLU A 288 -3.39 22.07 -0.75
CA GLU A 288 -2.78 23.13 0.08
C GLU A 288 -3.07 22.90 1.57
N LYS A 289 -4.30 22.50 1.91
CA LYS A 289 -4.68 22.16 3.27
C LYS A 289 -3.93 20.96 3.81
N VAL A 290 -3.71 19.94 2.96
CA VAL A 290 -2.90 18.75 3.29
C VAL A 290 -1.46 19.18 3.56
N ARG A 291 -0.86 19.93 2.65
CA ARG A 291 0.53 20.39 2.79
C ARG A 291 0.73 21.24 4.06
N ALA A 292 -0.25 22.04 4.43
CA ALA A 292 -0.18 22.85 5.66
C ALA A 292 -0.14 21.99 6.93
N ARG A 293 -0.59 20.74 6.87
CA ARG A 293 -0.66 19.81 8.01
C ARG A 293 0.42 18.74 8.00
N PHE A 294 0.99 18.45 6.83
CA PHE A 294 2.02 17.42 6.68
C PHE A 294 3.23 18.03 5.97
N HIS A 295 4.30 18.23 6.71
CA HIS A 295 5.51 18.90 6.22
C HIS A 295 6.55 17.95 5.63
N GLY A 296 6.43 16.65 5.87
CA GLY A 296 7.28 15.62 5.31
C GLY A 296 6.95 15.32 3.83
N PRO A 297 7.64 14.32 3.24
CA PRO A 297 7.37 13.91 1.87
C PRO A 297 5.94 13.44 1.64
N ILE A 298 5.30 13.98 0.59
CA ILE A 298 3.99 13.54 0.12
C ILE A 298 4.17 12.86 -1.24
N ILE A 299 3.68 11.62 -1.35
CA ILE A 299 3.70 10.85 -2.58
C ILE A 299 2.29 10.90 -3.19
N GLY A 300 2.18 11.39 -4.42
CA GLY A 300 0.92 11.37 -5.17
C GLY A 300 0.78 10.06 -5.96
N ALA A 301 -0.43 9.50 -5.95
CA ALA A 301 -0.78 8.33 -6.74
C ALA A 301 -2.23 8.43 -7.21
N GLY A 302 -2.55 7.78 -8.32
CA GLY A 302 -3.86 7.83 -8.95
C GLY A 302 -3.68 7.88 -10.47
N ALA A 303 -4.52 8.63 -11.16
CA ALA A 303 -4.40 8.86 -12.59
C ALA A 303 -3.35 9.93 -12.89
N TYR A 304 -2.09 9.63 -12.55
CA TYR A 304 -0.98 10.56 -12.77
C TYR A 304 -0.35 10.38 -14.14
N THR A 305 -0.01 11.51 -14.74
CA THR A 305 0.90 11.62 -15.88
C THR A 305 2.18 12.29 -15.40
N VAL A 306 3.24 12.24 -16.21
CA VAL A 306 4.49 12.99 -15.91
C VAL A 306 4.17 14.48 -15.77
N GLU A 307 3.33 15.02 -16.64
CA GLU A 307 2.94 16.44 -16.60
C GLU A 307 2.24 16.82 -15.30
N LYS A 308 1.27 16.03 -14.84
CA LYS A 308 0.59 16.27 -13.56
C LYS A 308 1.59 16.21 -12.40
N ALA A 309 2.48 15.22 -12.39
CA ALA A 309 3.50 15.09 -11.36
C ALA A 309 4.44 16.30 -11.32
N GLU A 310 4.97 16.70 -12.47
CA GLU A 310 5.86 17.87 -12.57
C GLU A 310 5.18 19.15 -12.10
N THR A 311 3.92 19.36 -12.48
CA THR A 311 3.14 20.53 -12.07
C THR A 311 2.98 20.59 -10.56
N LEU A 312 2.57 19.48 -9.95
CA LEU A 312 2.32 19.44 -8.50
C LEU A 312 3.62 19.49 -7.67
N ILE A 313 4.69 18.86 -8.15
CA ILE A 313 6.01 18.98 -7.52
C ILE A 313 6.50 20.43 -7.63
N GLY A 314 6.33 21.06 -8.78
CA GLY A 314 6.70 22.47 -8.99
C GLY A 314 5.96 23.43 -8.07
N LYS A 315 4.72 23.15 -7.74
CA LYS A 315 3.92 23.92 -6.80
C LYS A 315 4.22 23.61 -5.33
N GLY A 316 5.04 22.60 -5.05
CA GLY A 316 5.34 22.14 -3.68
C GLY A 316 4.19 21.39 -3.01
N LEU A 317 3.21 20.92 -3.78
CA LEU A 317 2.03 20.22 -3.26
C LEU A 317 2.26 18.72 -3.07
N ILE A 318 3.17 18.13 -3.82
CA ILE A 318 3.70 16.77 -3.63
C ILE A 318 5.22 16.81 -3.78
N ASP A 319 5.88 15.73 -3.36
CA ASP A 319 7.34 15.60 -3.45
C ASP A 319 7.78 14.49 -4.40
N ALA A 320 6.95 13.48 -4.60
CA ALA A 320 7.19 12.33 -5.47
C ALA A 320 5.88 11.81 -6.04
N VAL A 321 5.97 11.02 -7.10
CA VAL A 321 4.82 10.33 -7.72
C VAL A 321 5.08 8.83 -7.70
N ALA A 322 4.04 8.04 -7.39
CA ALA A 322 4.08 6.59 -7.50
C ALA A 322 3.25 6.16 -8.71
N PHE A 323 3.91 5.58 -9.71
CA PHE A 323 3.24 4.97 -10.85
C PHE A 323 2.98 3.49 -10.58
N GLY A 324 1.86 2.98 -11.06
CA GLY A 324 1.48 1.59 -10.92
C GLY A 324 1.78 0.76 -12.17
N ARG A 325 0.78 0.66 -13.05
CA ARG A 325 0.82 -0.24 -14.21
C ARG A 325 1.96 0.04 -15.19
N ASP A 326 2.42 1.28 -15.29
CA ASP A 326 3.57 1.61 -16.11
C ASP A 326 4.84 0.92 -15.63
N TRP A 327 5.00 0.73 -14.32
CA TRP A 327 6.10 -0.04 -13.75
C TRP A 327 5.97 -1.54 -14.03
N ILE A 328 4.75 -2.07 -14.12
CA ILE A 328 4.56 -3.47 -14.50
C ILE A 328 5.20 -3.72 -15.86
N ALA A 329 4.87 -2.89 -16.84
CA ALA A 329 5.28 -3.08 -18.23
C ALA A 329 6.67 -2.54 -18.55
N ASN A 330 7.27 -1.74 -17.67
CA ASN A 330 8.53 -1.06 -17.96
C ASN A 330 9.49 -1.15 -16.76
N PRO A 331 10.37 -2.18 -16.73
CA PRO A 331 11.36 -2.28 -15.66
C PRO A 331 12.27 -1.06 -15.56
N ASP A 332 12.55 -0.42 -16.67
CA ASP A 332 13.39 0.77 -16.82
C ASP A 332 12.57 2.05 -16.97
N LEU A 333 11.44 2.15 -16.26
CA LEU A 333 10.50 3.26 -16.42
C LEU A 333 11.17 4.63 -16.28
N VAL A 334 12.04 4.82 -15.29
CA VAL A 334 12.72 6.11 -15.06
C VAL A 334 13.50 6.52 -16.32
N ALA A 335 14.30 5.61 -16.88
CA ALA A 335 15.07 5.89 -18.09
C ALA A 335 14.17 6.22 -19.29
N ARG A 336 13.08 5.47 -19.46
CA ARG A 336 12.13 5.71 -20.56
C ARG A 336 11.46 7.08 -20.44
N LEU A 337 10.99 7.44 -19.24
CA LEU A 337 10.36 8.74 -19.01
C LEU A 337 11.35 9.88 -19.22
N GLN A 338 12.58 9.75 -18.73
CA GLN A 338 13.63 10.76 -18.87
C GLN A 338 14.01 10.99 -20.34
N ARG A 339 14.07 9.93 -21.13
CA ARG A 339 14.40 9.96 -22.57
C ARG A 339 13.17 10.21 -23.46
N LYS A 340 11.98 10.29 -22.88
CA LYS A 340 10.70 10.37 -23.59
C LYS A 340 10.54 9.23 -24.60
N ALA A 341 11.02 8.03 -24.23
CA ALA A 341 10.92 6.83 -25.03
C ALA A 341 9.50 6.23 -24.95
N GLU A 342 9.17 5.42 -25.96
CA GLU A 342 7.91 4.69 -25.96
C GLU A 342 7.86 3.68 -24.80
N LEU A 343 6.70 3.57 -24.17
CA LEU A 343 6.47 2.57 -23.11
C LEU A 343 6.00 1.25 -23.71
N ASN A 344 6.39 0.14 -23.09
CA ASN A 344 5.90 -1.17 -23.48
C ASN A 344 4.37 -1.26 -23.26
N PRO A 345 3.65 -1.95 -24.15
CA PRO A 345 2.22 -2.22 -23.94
C PRO A 345 2.01 -3.11 -22.73
N GLN A 346 0.97 -2.80 -21.96
CA GLN A 346 0.60 -3.57 -20.78
C GLN A 346 -0.17 -4.83 -21.16
N ARG A 347 0.18 -5.96 -20.56
CA ARG A 347 -0.51 -7.25 -20.76
C ARG A 347 -1.40 -7.50 -19.53
N ALA A 348 -2.60 -6.92 -19.54
CA ALA A 348 -3.51 -6.92 -18.39
C ALA A 348 -3.93 -8.33 -17.95
N GLU A 349 -3.99 -9.28 -18.86
CA GLU A 349 -4.32 -10.69 -18.59
C GLU A 349 -3.29 -11.38 -17.69
N SER A 350 -2.07 -10.82 -17.57
CA SER A 350 -1.00 -11.36 -16.74
C SER A 350 -0.82 -10.60 -15.40
N PHE A 351 -1.70 -9.66 -15.08
CA PHE A 351 -1.53 -8.85 -13.88
C PHE A 351 -1.61 -9.67 -12.59
N TYR A 352 -2.51 -10.64 -12.51
CA TYR A 352 -2.78 -11.39 -11.29
C TYR A 352 -2.56 -12.88 -11.48
N GLY A 353 -1.64 -13.45 -10.70
CA GLY A 353 -1.28 -14.86 -10.79
C GLY A 353 -0.39 -15.16 -12.01
N GLY A 354 -0.11 -16.40 -12.26
CA GLY A 354 0.76 -16.86 -13.34
C GLY A 354 2.24 -16.93 -12.96
N GLY A 355 3.09 -16.93 -13.96
CA GLY A 355 4.55 -17.08 -13.80
C GLY A 355 5.32 -15.88 -14.33
N ALA A 356 6.39 -16.15 -15.07
CA ALA A 356 7.31 -15.14 -15.59
C ALA A 356 6.69 -14.29 -16.70
N GLU A 357 5.75 -14.84 -17.46
CA GLU A 357 5.10 -14.11 -18.55
C GLU A 357 4.29 -12.93 -18.01
N GLY A 358 4.53 -11.74 -18.59
CA GLY A 358 3.90 -10.50 -18.12
C GLY A 358 4.35 -10.06 -16.74
N TYR A 359 5.48 -10.57 -16.27
CA TYR A 359 6.05 -10.29 -14.96
C TYR A 359 7.52 -9.89 -15.07
N THR A 360 8.38 -10.82 -15.50
CA THR A 360 9.83 -10.61 -15.62
C THR A 360 10.33 -10.55 -17.06
N ASP A 361 9.46 -10.64 -18.05
CA ASP A 361 9.82 -10.75 -19.47
C ASP A 361 9.61 -9.47 -20.29
N TYR A 362 9.23 -8.36 -19.65
CA TYR A 362 9.16 -7.08 -20.35
C TYR A 362 10.56 -6.56 -20.72
N PRO A 363 10.74 -6.09 -21.97
CA PRO A 363 12.07 -5.65 -22.42
C PRO A 363 12.43 -4.28 -21.86
N THR A 364 13.74 -4.05 -21.70
CA THR A 364 14.31 -2.72 -21.44
C THR A 364 14.74 -2.07 -22.76
N LEU A 365 15.10 -0.79 -22.71
CA LEU A 365 15.68 -0.07 -23.85
C LEU A 365 17.05 -0.65 -24.27
#